data_7e8090061b7037ceb9298625e1e5b6fe
#
_entry.id   7e8090061b7037ceb9298625e1e5b6fe
#
_cell.length_a   1.000
_cell.length_b   1.000
_cell.length_c   1.000
_cell.angle_alpha   90.00
_cell.angle_beta   90.00
_cell.angle_gamma   90.00
#
_symmetry.space_group_name_H-M   'P 1'
#
loop_
_entity.id
_entity.type
_entity.pdbx_description
1 polymer ?
#
loop_
_entity_poly.entity_id
_entity_poly.type
_entity_poly.pdbx_seq_one_letter_code
_entity_poly.pdbx_strand_id
1 'polypeptide(L)'
;MYRVTIKVTGGRGGNGKVSFRKEKYVPHGGPDGGDGGVGGGVYVTAVEEMLELGPGMYPANVKGESGGDGLAKKKRGTNGKSRFIEVPVGTLVLGNEGNEQGTVIGEVLHGGQSLQVSRGGTGGRGNTRFATSTNKVPYLAETGEAGGQSTITLEMRPPVDVGIVSLPNAGKSSLLGVLSRAAPLVAE
;
A
#
# COMPACT_ATOMS: atom_id res chain seq x y z
N MET A 1 3.24 -8.36 22.98
CA MET A 1 2.62 -7.44 22.01
C MET A 1 3.65 -7.19 20.93
N TYR A 2 3.39 -7.67 19.72
CA TYR A 2 4.36 -7.54 18.62
C TYR A 2 4.00 -6.31 17.80
N ARG A 3 4.99 -5.42 17.62
CA ARG A 3 4.89 -4.23 16.78
C ARG A 3 5.97 -4.26 15.72
N VAL A 4 5.59 -4.00 14.48
CA VAL A 4 6.51 -3.89 13.36
C VAL A 4 6.24 -2.59 12.62
N THR A 5 7.28 -1.78 12.45
CA THR A 5 7.18 -0.51 11.71
C THR A 5 7.76 -0.70 10.31
N ILE A 6 6.99 -0.30 9.30
CA ILE A 6 7.32 -0.48 7.88
C ILE A 6 7.11 0.86 7.16
N LYS A 7 8.08 1.26 6.34
CA LYS A 7 7.91 2.37 5.41
C LYS A 7 7.25 1.84 4.14
N VAL A 8 6.10 2.41 3.77
CA VAL A 8 5.37 2.01 2.57
C VAL A 8 5.36 3.16 1.56
N THR A 9 5.57 2.83 0.29
CA THR A 9 5.61 3.81 -0.80
C THR A 9 4.83 3.25 -1.98
N GLY A 10 3.82 3.96 -2.45
CA GLY A 10 3.15 3.63 -3.70
C GLY A 10 4.08 3.77 -4.90
N GLY A 11 3.85 3.02 -5.95
CA GLY A 11 4.56 3.15 -7.21
C GLY A 11 4.30 4.52 -7.86
N ARG A 12 5.28 5.08 -8.53
CA ARG A 12 5.10 6.29 -9.33
C ARG A 12 4.23 5.98 -10.54
N GLY A 13 3.38 6.92 -10.98
CA GLY A 13 2.72 6.87 -12.28
C GLY A 13 3.73 7.02 -13.42
N GLY A 14 3.49 6.37 -14.54
CA GLY A 14 4.27 6.54 -15.76
C GLY A 14 4.05 7.92 -16.39
N ASN A 15 5.01 8.40 -17.15
CA ASN A 15 4.89 9.68 -17.85
C ASN A 15 4.00 9.54 -19.09
N GLY A 16 3.29 10.60 -19.42
CA GLY A 16 2.65 10.74 -20.73
C GLY A 16 3.69 10.89 -21.85
N LYS A 17 3.34 10.49 -23.04
CA LYS A 17 4.22 10.54 -24.22
C LYS A 17 3.86 11.74 -25.10
N VAL A 18 4.89 12.45 -25.58
CA VAL A 18 4.76 13.33 -26.75
C VAL A 18 5.14 12.54 -27.98
N SER A 19 4.22 12.33 -28.88
CA SER A 19 4.44 11.60 -30.12
C SER A 19 3.46 12.07 -31.20
N PHE A 20 3.88 11.96 -32.45
CA PHE A 20 3.11 12.39 -33.63
C PHE A 20 3.08 11.26 -34.65
N ARG A 21 1.94 11.06 -35.27
CA ARG A 21 1.76 10.07 -36.32
C ARG A 21 2.66 10.39 -37.52
N LYS A 22 3.44 9.44 -37.96
CA LYS A 22 4.27 9.52 -39.15
C LYS A 22 3.89 8.39 -40.10
N GLU A 23 3.41 8.74 -41.27
CA GLU A 23 3.07 7.77 -42.32
C GLU A 23 3.68 8.21 -43.66
N LYS A 24 3.84 7.26 -44.58
CA LYS A 24 4.53 7.46 -45.85
C LYS A 24 4.03 8.68 -46.66
N TYR A 25 2.76 9.01 -46.56
CA TYR A 25 2.12 10.14 -47.28
C TYR A 25 1.54 11.22 -46.36
N VAL A 26 1.80 11.16 -45.03
CA VAL A 26 1.32 12.11 -44.05
C VAL A 26 2.46 12.54 -43.15
N PRO A 27 3.36 13.42 -43.63
CA PRO A 27 4.55 13.83 -42.86
C PRO A 27 4.21 14.63 -41.59
N HIS A 28 3.05 15.29 -41.55
CA HIS A 28 2.57 16.07 -40.40
C HIS A 28 1.29 15.48 -39.83
N GLY A 29 1.39 14.24 -39.31
CA GLY A 29 0.27 13.61 -38.62
C GLY A 29 -0.05 14.26 -37.28
N GLY A 30 -1.29 14.09 -36.81
CA GLY A 30 -1.73 14.60 -35.52
C GLY A 30 -1.02 13.92 -34.33
N PRO A 31 -1.23 14.44 -33.08
CA PRO A 31 -0.68 13.86 -31.87
C PRO A 31 -1.18 12.43 -31.66
N ASP A 32 -0.28 11.53 -31.33
CA ASP A 32 -0.57 10.12 -31.06
C ASP A 32 0.09 9.56 -29.82
N GLY A 33 0.61 10.44 -28.96
CA GLY A 33 1.19 10.02 -27.68
C GLY A 33 0.13 9.52 -26.70
N GLY A 34 0.37 8.35 -26.11
CA GLY A 34 -0.49 7.74 -25.11
C GLY A 34 -0.22 8.22 -23.69
N ASP A 35 -1.16 7.92 -22.81
CA ASP A 35 -1.07 8.24 -21.38
C ASP A 35 -0.13 7.25 -20.68
N GLY A 36 0.52 7.66 -19.58
CA GLY A 36 1.25 6.77 -18.68
C GLY A 36 0.31 5.83 -17.91
N GLY A 37 0.86 4.73 -17.42
CA GLY A 37 0.17 3.80 -16.53
C GLY A 37 0.11 4.32 -15.09
N VAL A 38 -0.84 3.85 -14.31
CA VAL A 38 -0.96 4.14 -12.88
C VAL A 38 0.08 3.33 -12.10
N GLY A 39 0.69 3.89 -11.07
CA GLY A 39 1.55 3.16 -10.15
C GLY A 39 0.77 2.18 -9.27
N GLY A 40 1.40 1.10 -8.82
CA GLY A 40 0.81 0.12 -7.91
C GLY A 40 0.65 0.68 -6.49
N GLY A 41 -0.45 0.38 -5.83
CA GLY A 41 -0.65 0.68 -4.41
C GLY A 41 0.03 -0.34 -3.49
N VAL A 42 0.04 -0.03 -2.18
CA VAL A 42 0.43 -0.98 -1.13
C VAL A 42 -0.79 -1.25 -0.24
N TYR A 43 -1.02 -2.52 0.03
CA TYR A 43 -2.14 -3.02 0.82
C TYR A 43 -1.64 -3.91 1.94
N VAL A 44 -2.31 -3.87 3.08
CA VAL A 44 -2.17 -4.85 4.16
C VAL A 44 -3.33 -5.83 4.04
N THR A 45 -3.04 -7.13 3.99
CA THR A 45 -4.06 -8.18 3.80
C THR A 45 -3.96 -9.21 4.92
N ALA A 46 -5.10 -9.52 5.54
CA ALA A 46 -5.18 -10.53 6.58
C ALA A 46 -5.15 -11.95 5.97
N VAL A 47 -4.34 -12.82 6.58
CA VAL A 47 -4.22 -14.25 6.24
C VAL A 47 -4.53 -15.07 7.50
N GLU A 48 -5.49 -15.99 7.41
CA GLU A 48 -5.94 -16.81 8.55
C GLU A 48 -4.88 -17.79 9.05
N GLU A 49 -4.06 -18.30 8.14
CA GLU A 49 -3.00 -19.27 8.44
C GLU A 49 -1.81 -18.63 9.16
N MET A 50 -1.72 -17.30 9.16
CA MET A 50 -0.64 -16.56 9.82
C MET A 50 -1.01 -16.29 11.27
N LEU A 51 -0.23 -16.84 12.21
CA LEU A 51 -0.51 -16.77 13.65
C LEU A 51 0.32 -15.71 14.38
N GLU A 52 1.42 -15.23 13.79
CA GLU A 52 2.35 -14.35 14.46
C GLU A 52 2.80 -13.19 13.56
N LEU A 53 3.04 -12.05 14.21
CA LEU A 53 3.65 -10.87 13.62
C LEU A 53 5.08 -10.77 14.19
N GLY A 54 6.04 -11.45 13.56
CA GLY A 54 7.41 -11.55 14.07
C GLY A 54 8.33 -10.41 13.60
N PRO A 55 9.30 -9.99 14.44
CA PRO A 55 10.37 -9.11 13.98
C PRO A 55 11.20 -9.80 12.90
N GLY A 56 11.50 -9.08 11.82
CA GLY A 56 12.28 -9.62 10.69
C GLY A 56 11.47 -10.35 9.62
N MET A 57 10.18 -10.59 9.82
CA MET A 57 9.30 -11.16 8.78
C MET A 57 9.01 -10.19 7.64
N TYR A 58 9.14 -8.89 7.89
CA TYR A 58 8.79 -7.84 6.95
C TYR A 58 10.00 -7.01 6.57
N PRO A 59 10.13 -6.64 5.28
CA PRO A 59 11.16 -5.70 4.86
C PRO A 59 10.87 -4.31 5.44
N ALA A 60 11.92 -3.59 5.85
CA ALA A 60 11.78 -2.23 6.40
C ALA A 60 11.09 -1.25 5.42
N ASN A 61 11.20 -1.52 4.11
CA ASN A 61 10.59 -0.71 3.06
C ASN A 61 9.82 -1.59 2.08
N VAL A 62 8.55 -1.26 1.85
CA VAL A 62 7.70 -1.90 0.83
C VAL A 62 7.29 -0.86 -0.19
N LYS A 63 7.53 -1.17 -1.47
CA LYS A 63 7.22 -0.26 -2.58
C LYS A 63 6.34 -0.94 -3.62
N GLY A 64 5.26 -0.25 -4.02
CA GLY A 64 4.47 -0.62 -5.19
C GLY A 64 5.27 -0.45 -6.49
N GLU A 65 4.92 -1.20 -7.52
CA GLU A 65 5.57 -1.12 -8.83
C GLU A 65 5.19 0.19 -9.52
N SER A 66 6.13 0.82 -10.22
CA SER A 66 5.84 2.03 -11.00
C SER A 66 5.05 1.69 -12.26
N GLY A 67 4.18 2.60 -12.66
CA GLY A 67 3.50 2.52 -13.96
C GLY A 67 4.48 2.72 -15.12
N GLY A 68 4.22 2.08 -16.24
CA GLY A 68 4.98 2.26 -17.47
C GLY A 68 4.66 3.60 -18.14
N ASP A 69 5.63 4.16 -18.86
CA ASP A 69 5.41 5.38 -19.64
C ASP A 69 4.45 5.13 -20.82
N GLY A 70 3.76 6.18 -21.24
CA GLY A 70 2.92 6.16 -22.43
C GLY A 70 3.76 5.88 -23.69
N LEU A 71 3.14 5.25 -24.68
CA LEU A 71 3.79 4.87 -25.93
C LEU A 71 3.15 5.64 -27.11
N ALA A 72 3.81 5.60 -28.26
CA ALA A 72 3.25 6.10 -29.52
C ALA A 72 1.99 5.29 -29.93
N LYS A 73 1.26 5.80 -30.91
CA LYS A 73 0.02 5.19 -31.44
C LYS A 73 -1.08 5.08 -30.39
N LYS A 74 -1.18 6.09 -29.52
CA LYS A 74 -2.17 6.17 -28.43
C LYS A 74 -2.15 5.00 -27.45
N LYS A 75 -1.03 4.26 -27.39
CA LYS A 75 -0.90 3.14 -26.46
C LYS A 75 -0.59 3.64 -25.07
N ARG A 76 -1.45 3.24 -24.11
CA ARG A 76 -1.24 3.54 -22.68
C ARG A 76 -0.10 2.71 -22.12
N GLY A 77 0.67 3.27 -21.18
CA GLY A 77 1.64 2.55 -20.38
C GLY A 77 0.97 1.48 -19.51
N THR A 78 1.72 0.44 -19.16
CA THR A 78 1.24 -0.62 -18.27
C THR A 78 1.03 -0.09 -16.86
N ASN A 79 -0.02 -0.55 -16.17
CA ASN A 79 -0.18 -0.22 -14.75
C ASN A 79 0.83 -1.02 -13.92
N GLY A 80 1.40 -0.39 -12.91
CA GLY A 80 2.25 -1.03 -11.92
C GLY A 80 1.45 -2.00 -11.05
N LYS A 81 2.06 -3.12 -10.68
CA LYS A 81 1.44 -4.10 -9.78
C LYS A 81 1.42 -3.58 -8.35
N SER A 82 0.29 -3.77 -7.68
CA SER A 82 0.17 -3.50 -6.25
C SER A 82 0.97 -4.52 -5.43
N ARG A 83 1.41 -4.10 -4.25
CA ARG A 83 2.07 -4.97 -3.27
C ARG A 83 1.14 -5.22 -2.10
N PHE A 84 1.15 -6.46 -1.64
CA PHE A 84 0.37 -6.91 -0.50
C PHE A 84 1.33 -7.30 0.63
N ILE A 85 1.04 -6.81 1.83
CA ILE A 85 1.72 -7.14 3.07
C ILE A 85 0.76 -8.08 3.80
N GLU A 86 1.11 -9.35 3.88
CA GLU A 86 0.32 -10.36 4.56
C GLU A 86 0.53 -10.24 6.06
N VAL A 87 -0.57 -10.22 6.83
CA VAL A 87 -0.56 -10.08 8.29
C VAL A 87 -1.57 -11.04 8.91
N PRO A 88 -1.40 -11.40 10.19
CA PRO A 88 -2.41 -12.17 10.92
C PRO A 88 -3.75 -11.42 11.03
N VAL A 89 -4.82 -12.19 11.15
CA VAL A 89 -6.15 -11.66 11.52
C VAL A 89 -6.07 -10.96 12.88
N GLY A 90 -6.78 -9.84 13.06
CA GLY A 90 -6.74 -9.02 14.28
C GLY A 90 -5.55 -8.04 14.31
N THR A 91 -4.90 -7.79 13.18
CA THR A 91 -3.82 -6.79 13.09
C THR A 91 -4.39 -5.39 12.96
N LEU A 92 -3.98 -4.51 13.88
CA LEU A 92 -4.24 -3.08 13.84
C LEU A 92 -3.15 -2.38 13.03
N VAL A 93 -3.56 -1.51 12.12
CA VAL A 93 -2.68 -0.71 11.27
C VAL A 93 -2.71 0.74 11.74
N LEU A 94 -1.58 1.23 12.22
CA LEU A 94 -1.38 2.60 12.68
C LEU A 94 -0.54 3.38 11.67
N GLY A 95 -0.96 4.59 11.34
CA GLY A 95 -0.19 5.53 10.53
C GLY A 95 0.66 6.41 11.42
N ASN A 96 1.94 6.48 11.16
CA ASN A 96 2.86 7.38 11.87
C ASN A 96 3.05 8.63 11.01
N GLU A 97 2.27 9.66 11.26
CA GLU A 97 2.49 11.01 10.73
C GLU A 97 3.20 11.85 11.79
N GLY A 98 4.52 11.96 11.67
CA GLY A 98 5.33 12.73 12.62
C GLY A 98 5.65 11.99 13.93
N ASN A 99 5.89 12.75 15.00
CA ASN A 99 6.29 12.25 16.34
C ASN A 99 5.10 11.88 17.25
N GLU A 100 3.89 11.87 16.76
CA GLU A 100 2.70 11.58 17.55
C GLU A 100 2.31 10.09 17.49
N GLN A 101 1.65 9.61 18.55
CA GLN A 101 1.14 8.24 18.64
C GLN A 101 0.26 7.95 17.41
N GLY A 102 0.60 6.87 16.71
CA GLY A 102 0.05 6.55 15.40
C GLY A 102 -1.46 6.63 15.33
N THR A 103 -1.96 7.37 14.35
CA THR A 103 -3.39 7.43 14.04
C THR A 103 -3.85 6.06 13.51
N VAL A 104 -4.97 5.55 14.02
CA VAL A 104 -5.55 4.28 13.53
C VAL A 104 -6.02 4.47 12.09
N ILE A 105 -5.37 3.78 11.15
CA ILE A 105 -5.79 3.73 9.74
C ILE A 105 -6.93 2.71 9.60
N GLY A 106 -6.84 1.58 10.29
CA GLY A 106 -7.84 0.53 10.27
C GLY A 106 -7.35 -0.75 10.95
N GLU A 107 -8.23 -1.74 10.95
CA GLU A 107 -7.98 -3.06 11.50
C GLU A 107 -8.42 -4.12 10.48
N VAL A 108 -7.68 -5.21 10.38
CA VAL A 108 -8.02 -6.34 9.50
C VAL A 108 -8.46 -7.52 10.35
N LEU A 109 -9.78 -7.77 10.37
CA LEU A 109 -10.46 -8.71 11.27
C LEU A 109 -10.80 -10.05 10.62
N HIS A 110 -10.82 -10.12 9.30
CA HIS A 110 -11.26 -11.31 8.56
C HIS A 110 -10.23 -11.69 7.52
N GLY A 111 -10.03 -13.00 7.32
CA GLY A 111 -9.17 -13.51 6.26
C GLY A 111 -9.55 -12.96 4.88
N GLY A 112 -8.56 -12.55 4.10
CA GLY A 112 -8.75 -11.92 2.79
C GLY A 112 -9.14 -10.43 2.84
N GLN A 113 -9.43 -9.86 4.00
CA GLN A 113 -9.67 -8.42 4.14
C GLN A 113 -8.40 -7.65 3.79
N SER A 114 -8.52 -6.63 2.94
CA SER A 114 -7.40 -5.80 2.50
C SER A 114 -7.63 -4.34 2.81
N LEU A 115 -6.63 -3.69 3.38
CA LEU A 115 -6.62 -2.27 3.71
C LEU A 115 -5.55 -1.56 2.90
N GLN A 116 -5.92 -0.51 2.15
CA GLN A 116 -4.96 0.28 1.39
C GLN A 116 -4.20 1.23 2.32
N VAL A 117 -2.87 1.08 2.39
CA VAL A 117 -1.99 1.90 3.24
C VAL A 117 -1.16 2.92 2.45
N SER A 118 -1.02 2.71 1.14
CA SER A 118 -0.40 3.71 0.25
C SER A 118 -1.00 3.63 -1.15
N ARG A 119 -1.28 4.80 -1.74
CA ARG A 119 -1.80 4.88 -3.11
C ARG A 119 -0.67 4.98 -4.11
N GLY A 120 -0.83 4.33 -5.27
CA GLY A 120 0.02 4.58 -6.42
C GLY A 120 -0.25 5.96 -7.04
N GLY A 121 0.77 6.55 -7.65
CA GLY A 121 0.66 7.81 -8.38
C GLY A 121 -0.14 7.65 -9.66
N THR A 122 -0.84 8.70 -10.09
CA THR A 122 -1.56 8.71 -11.36
C THR A 122 -0.60 8.79 -12.55
N GLY A 123 -0.96 8.16 -13.65
CA GLY A 123 -0.21 8.29 -14.90
C GLY A 123 -0.41 9.66 -15.55
N GLY A 124 0.66 10.23 -16.10
CA GLY A 124 0.62 11.49 -16.83
C GLY A 124 -0.15 11.36 -18.14
N ARG A 125 -0.82 12.41 -18.55
CA ARG A 125 -1.56 12.45 -19.83
C ARG A 125 -0.60 12.63 -21.01
N GLY A 126 -0.84 11.87 -22.09
CA GLY A 126 -0.12 12.02 -23.35
C GLY A 126 -0.58 13.25 -24.15
N ASN A 127 0.22 13.67 -25.14
CA ASN A 127 -0.07 14.87 -25.92
C ASN A 127 -1.40 14.80 -26.69
N THR A 128 -1.94 13.61 -26.94
CA THR A 128 -3.26 13.43 -27.56
C THR A 128 -4.38 14.10 -26.75
N ARG A 129 -4.25 14.15 -25.40
CA ARG A 129 -5.24 14.75 -24.51
C ARG A 129 -5.26 16.28 -24.54
N PHE A 130 -4.18 16.90 -25.05
CA PHE A 130 -4.02 18.35 -25.12
C PHE A 130 -4.34 18.94 -26.50
N ALA A 131 -4.76 18.10 -27.46
CA ALA A 131 -5.21 18.53 -28.76
C ALA A 131 -6.54 19.25 -28.64
N THR A 132 -6.58 20.48 -29.14
CA THR A 132 -7.78 21.34 -29.21
C THR A 132 -7.99 21.83 -30.64
N SER A 133 -9.13 22.47 -30.92
CA SER A 133 -9.40 23.10 -32.21
C SER A 133 -8.39 24.19 -32.58
N THR A 134 -7.87 24.89 -31.58
CA THR A 134 -6.87 25.96 -31.71
C THR A 134 -5.44 25.44 -31.68
N ASN A 135 -5.14 24.39 -30.91
CA ASN A 135 -3.82 23.75 -30.84
C ASN A 135 -3.91 22.30 -31.31
N LYS A 136 -3.75 22.08 -32.61
CA LYS A 136 -3.83 20.75 -33.24
C LYS A 136 -2.57 19.91 -33.04
N VAL A 137 -1.43 20.51 -32.65
CA VAL A 137 -0.12 19.85 -32.57
C VAL A 137 0.54 20.17 -31.22
N PRO A 138 -0.03 19.71 -30.09
CA PRO A 138 0.54 20.00 -28.77
C PRO A 138 1.84 19.22 -28.53
N TYR A 139 2.88 19.94 -28.12
CA TYR A 139 4.18 19.39 -27.67
C TYR A 139 4.25 19.23 -26.15
N LEU A 140 3.11 19.03 -25.50
CA LEU A 140 2.99 18.93 -24.06
C LEU A 140 2.50 17.53 -23.67
N ALA A 141 3.12 16.94 -22.64
CA ALA A 141 2.62 15.78 -21.94
C ALA A 141 2.88 15.97 -20.44
N GLU A 142 2.07 15.34 -19.62
CA GLU A 142 2.24 15.37 -18.16
C GLU A 142 3.23 14.32 -17.69
N THR A 143 3.97 14.63 -16.63
CA THR A 143 4.75 13.64 -15.90
C THR A 143 3.83 12.87 -14.97
N GLY A 144 4.12 11.57 -14.76
CA GLY A 144 3.40 10.77 -13.77
C GLY A 144 3.65 11.28 -12.35
N GLU A 145 2.63 11.20 -11.53
CA GLU A 145 2.69 11.61 -10.13
C GLU A 145 3.50 10.61 -9.28
N ALA A 146 4.10 11.10 -8.21
CA ALA A 146 4.71 10.24 -7.21
C ALA A 146 3.63 9.45 -6.47
N GLY A 147 3.91 8.21 -6.10
CA GLY A 147 3.06 7.46 -5.19
C GLY A 147 3.08 8.04 -3.78
N GLY A 148 2.02 7.79 -3.02
CA GLY A 148 1.94 8.16 -1.61
C GLY A 148 3.08 7.52 -0.81
N GLN A 149 3.55 8.22 0.22
CA GLN A 149 4.54 7.71 1.16
C GLN A 149 3.98 7.82 2.56
N SER A 150 4.07 6.75 3.34
CA SER A 150 3.70 6.73 4.75
C SER A 150 4.56 5.75 5.51
N THR A 151 4.64 5.94 6.82
CA THR A 151 5.21 4.95 7.72
C THR A 151 4.05 4.36 8.50
N ILE A 152 3.92 3.04 8.50
CA ILE A 152 2.88 2.34 9.23
C ILE A 152 3.49 1.49 10.34
N THR A 153 2.76 1.34 11.42
CA THR A 153 3.06 0.36 12.47
C THR A 153 1.94 -0.70 12.47
N LEU A 154 2.36 -1.94 12.30
CA LEU A 154 1.49 -3.09 12.44
C LEU A 154 1.54 -3.56 13.89
N GLU A 155 0.39 -3.68 14.53
CA GLU A 155 0.26 -4.14 15.91
C GLU A 155 -0.72 -5.31 15.93
N MET A 156 -0.24 -6.48 16.32
CA MET A 156 -1.11 -7.65 16.47
C MET A 156 -1.83 -7.59 17.82
N ARG A 157 -3.14 -7.66 17.77
CA ARG A 157 -4.02 -7.86 18.91
C ARG A 157 -4.64 -9.26 18.80
N PRO A 158 -4.04 -10.27 19.46
CA PRO A 158 -4.62 -11.60 19.42
C PRO A 158 -6.05 -11.57 19.99
N PRO A 159 -7.00 -12.25 19.37
CA PRO A 159 -8.34 -12.39 19.93
C PRO A 159 -8.21 -13.06 21.31
N VAL A 160 -8.94 -12.51 22.29
CA VAL A 160 -8.99 -13.04 23.66
C VAL A 160 -10.43 -13.45 23.93
N ASP A 161 -10.67 -14.75 24.18
CA ASP A 161 -12.00 -15.26 24.49
C ASP A 161 -12.44 -14.90 25.91
N VAL A 162 -11.48 -14.95 26.87
CA VAL A 162 -11.73 -14.66 28.28
C VAL A 162 -10.61 -13.85 28.88
N GLY A 163 -10.95 -12.74 29.53
CA GLY A 163 -10.04 -11.90 30.29
C GLY A 163 -10.27 -12.01 31.79
N ILE A 164 -9.22 -12.28 32.59
CA ILE A 164 -9.30 -12.31 34.04
C ILE A 164 -8.84 -10.96 34.61
N VAL A 165 -9.76 -10.23 35.23
CA VAL A 165 -9.49 -8.95 35.88
C VAL A 165 -9.74 -9.07 37.39
N SER A 166 -8.73 -8.76 38.22
CA SER A 166 -8.90 -8.71 39.66
C SER A 166 -7.84 -7.82 40.32
N LEU A 167 -7.93 -7.60 41.60
CA LEU A 167 -6.96 -6.86 42.39
C LEU A 167 -5.57 -7.53 42.35
N PRO A 168 -4.48 -6.78 42.60
CA PRO A 168 -3.15 -7.37 42.76
C PRO A 168 -3.18 -8.49 43.84
N ASN A 169 -2.38 -9.52 43.64
CA ASN A 169 -2.24 -10.68 44.56
C ASN A 169 -3.51 -11.50 44.80
N ALA A 170 -4.55 -11.35 43.98
CA ALA A 170 -5.78 -12.15 44.07
C ALA A 170 -5.72 -13.54 43.42
N GLY A 171 -4.51 -14.06 43.14
CA GLY A 171 -4.35 -15.41 42.62
C GLY A 171 -4.63 -15.61 41.12
N LYS A 172 -4.69 -14.54 40.32
CA LYS A 172 -4.95 -14.62 38.86
C LYS A 172 -4.02 -15.58 38.12
N SER A 173 -2.71 -15.42 38.38
CA SER A 173 -1.68 -16.24 37.72
C SER A 173 -1.77 -17.72 38.15
N SER A 174 -2.10 -17.97 39.41
CA SER A 174 -2.32 -19.33 39.92
C SER A 174 -3.56 -19.96 39.28
N LEU A 175 -4.65 -19.20 39.16
CA LEU A 175 -5.86 -19.66 38.49
C LEU A 175 -5.62 -19.95 37.01
N LEU A 176 -4.90 -19.06 36.33
CA LEU A 176 -4.55 -19.25 34.89
C LEU A 176 -3.69 -20.49 34.66
N GLY A 177 -2.73 -20.77 35.56
CA GLY A 177 -1.91 -21.96 35.52
C GLY A 177 -2.67 -23.27 35.69
N VAL A 178 -3.80 -23.24 36.41
CA VAL A 178 -4.70 -24.39 36.57
C VAL A 178 -5.65 -24.58 35.38
N LEU A 179 -6.16 -23.46 34.83
CA LEU A 179 -7.17 -23.48 33.75
C LEU A 179 -6.57 -23.62 32.36
N SER A 180 -5.30 -23.31 32.16
CA SER A 180 -4.65 -23.33 30.87
C SER A 180 -3.27 -23.98 30.93
N ARG A 181 -2.68 -24.31 29.77
CA ARG A 181 -1.29 -24.76 29.66
C ARG A 181 -0.27 -23.60 29.70
N ALA A 182 -0.72 -22.38 29.95
CA ALA A 182 0.14 -21.23 30.07
C ALA A 182 0.96 -21.32 31.38
N ALA A 183 2.22 -20.91 31.33
CA ALA A 183 3.08 -20.78 32.51
C ALA A 183 3.25 -19.27 32.85
N PRO A 184 2.26 -18.63 33.49
CA PRO A 184 2.35 -17.23 33.85
C PRO A 184 3.40 -17.01 34.93
N LEU A 185 4.08 -15.87 34.90
CA LEU A 185 4.95 -15.45 35.99
C LEU A 185 4.08 -15.21 37.23
N VAL A 186 4.31 -15.99 38.26
CA VAL A 186 3.71 -15.79 39.59
C VAL A 186 4.74 -14.99 40.41
N ALA A 187 4.39 -13.75 40.79
CA ALA A 187 5.18 -13.00 41.74
C ALA A 187 4.94 -13.56 43.13
N GLU A 188 6.02 -13.80 43.89
CA GLU A 188 5.98 -14.14 45.30
C GLU A 188 5.57 -12.92 46.14
#